data_295c5af23d4bc6ba7b9996804dee6a46
#
_entry.id   295c5af23d4bc6ba7b9996804dee6a46
#
_cell.length_a   1.000
_cell.length_b   1.000
_cell.length_c   1.000
_cell.angle_alpha   90.00
_cell.angle_beta   90.00
_cell.angle_gamma   90.00
#
_symmetry.space_group_name_H-M   'P 1'
#
loop_
_entity.id
_entity.type
_entity.pdbx_description
1 polymer ?
#
loop_
_entity_poly.entity_id
_entity_poly.type
_entity_poly.pdbx_seq_one_letter_code
_entity_poly.pdbx_strand_id
1 'polypeptide(L)'
;RYRAKNFGIADLSELTKFLRQRGVRGYVTLNTLVFPSELERLVDVVARIAESGIDAVLVQDFGVARIARAVCSELEIHASTQMSLTSAETIAVAEELDISRVVVPRELSVVEIRKIAEATKIPLEVFIHGALCVAYSGQCLTSESLGGRSANRGQCAQACRLPYELICDGQDRDLGEVQYLLSPQDLAGYAAIPDLINVGVAWLMIEGRLKTAVYVANITRHYRAAID
;
A
#
# COMPACT_ATOMS: atom_id res chain seq x y z
N ARG A 1 -7.32 4.67 6.26
CA ARG A 1 -8.18 5.65 5.68
C ARG A 1 -9.49 5.80 6.43
N TYR A 2 -10.59 5.06 6.14
CA TYR A 2 -11.86 5.25 6.84
C TYR A 2 -11.78 5.10 8.37
N ARG A 3 -10.98 4.15 8.86
CA ARG A 3 -10.81 3.88 10.31
C ARG A 3 -9.64 4.60 10.96
N ALA A 4 -8.72 5.17 10.18
CA ALA A 4 -7.55 5.86 10.70
C ALA A 4 -7.78 7.36 10.77
N LYS A 5 -7.24 8.01 11.80
CA LYS A 5 -7.12 9.47 11.83
C LYS A 5 -6.08 9.86 10.78
N ASN A 6 -6.52 10.52 9.71
CA ASN A 6 -5.66 10.99 8.64
C ASN A 6 -5.28 12.45 8.88
N PHE A 7 -4.16 12.87 8.30
CA PHE A 7 -3.82 14.29 8.18
C PHE A 7 -4.69 14.96 7.13
N GLY A 8 -5.09 16.19 7.36
CA GLY A 8 -5.74 17.02 6.35
C GLY A 8 -4.73 17.57 5.35
N ILE A 9 -5.19 17.95 4.17
CA ILE A 9 -4.32 18.58 3.16
C ILE A 9 -3.68 19.88 3.71
N ALA A 10 -4.41 20.62 4.55
CA ALA A 10 -3.91 21.83 5.19
C ALA A 10 -2.72 21.58 6.14
N ASP A 11 -2.63 20.36 6.71
CA ASP A 11 -1.59 19.99 7.67
C ASP A 11 -0.28 19.57 6.98
N LEU A 12 -0.30 19.28 5.67
CA LEU A 12 0.81 18.64 4.97
C LEU A 12 2.09 19.49 4.97
N SER A 13 1.99 20.80 4.82
CA SER A 13 3.18 21.68 4.80
C SER A 13 3.90 21.68 6.15
N GLU A 14 3.16 21.71 7.26
CA GLU A 14 3.74 21.63 8.60
C GLU A 14 4.33 20.25 8.86
N LEU A 15 3.60 19.20 8.48
CA LEU A 15 4.06 17.82 8.60
C LEU A 15 5.36 17.59 7.80
N THR A 16 5.43 18.08 6.57
CA THR A 16 6.63 17.97 5.73
C THR A 16 7.84 18.63 6.38
N LYS A 17 7.67 19.85 6.93
CA LYS A 17 8.74 20.54 7.68
C LYS A 17 9.21 19.71 8.88
N PHE A 18 8.25 19.16 9.65
CA PHE A 18 8.55 18.33 10.81
C PHE A 18 9.35 17.07 10.44
N LEU A 19 8.98 16.40 9.35
CA LEU A 19 9.65 15.20 8.85
C LEU A 19 11.07 15.53 8.35
N ARG A 20 11.22 16.57 7.52
CA ARG A 20 12.52 17.00 6.98
C ARG A 20 13.53 17.38 8.05
N GLN A 21 13.10 18.05 9.13
CA GLN A 21 13.96 18.37 10.27
C GLN A 21 14.54 17.12 10.97
N ARG A 22 13.95 15.95 10.69
CA ARG A 22 14.37 14.65 11.25
C ARG A 22 14.98 13.71 10.23
N GLY A 23 15.26 14.20 9.01
CA GLY A 23 15.79 13.39 7.92
C GLY A 23 14.81 12.32 7.41
N VAL A 24 13.50 12.51 7.65
CA VAL A 24 12.45 11.56 7.26
C VAL A 24 11.72 12.08 6.02
N ARG A 25 11.57 11.22 5.01
CA ARG A 25 10.75 11.52 3.83
C ARG A 25 9.27 11.29 4.12
N GLY A 26 8.42 12.14 3.56
CA GLY A 26 6.97 12.04 3.67
C GLY A 26 6.33 11.60 2.36
N TYR A 27 5.44 10.59 2.41
CA TYR A 27 4.71 10.12 1.24
C TYR A 27 3.21 10.19 1.47
N VAL A 28 2.47 10.75 0.52
CA VAL A 28 1.01 10.82 0.57
C VAL A 28 0.40 9.67 -0.23
N THR A 29 -0.51 8.93 0.40
CA THR A 29 -1.26 7.89 -0.31
C THR A 29 -2.50 8.47 -0.99
N LEU A 30 -2.45 8.58 -2.32
CA LEU A 30 -3.55 8.94 -3.21
C LEU A 30 -4.00 7.71 -4.02
N ASN A 31 -3.96 6.55 -3.37
CA ASN A 31 -4.13 5.25 -3.97
C ASN A 31 -5.58 4.75 -3.86
N THR A 32 -6.48 5.46 -4.50
CA THR A 32 -7.88 5.09 -4.69
C THR A 32 -8.26 5.25 -6.15
N LEU A 33 -9.20 4.44 -6.62
CA LEU A 33 -9.84 4.70 -7.92
C LEU A 33 -10.58 6.03 -7.87
N VAL A 34 -10.63 6.73 -9.00
CA VAL A 34 -11.26 8.06 -9.15
C VAL A 34 -12.31 8.00 -10.23
N PHE A 35 -13.49 8.56 -9.96
CA PHE A 35 -14.57 8.66 -10.95
C PHE A 35 -14.43 9.96 -11.76
N PRO A 36 -14.98 10.00 -13.00
CA PRO A 36 -14.93 11.19 -13.85
C PRO A 36 -15.41 12.47 -13.16
N SER A 37 -16.44 12.39 -12.34
CA SER A 37 -16.97 13.52 -11.57
C SER A 37 -16.04 14.07 -10.48
N GLU A 38 -14.95 13.37 -10.17
CA GLU A 38 -13.98 13.75 -9.14
C GLU A 38 -12.68 14.33 -9.74
N LEU A 39 -12.53 14.31 -11.07
CA LEU A 39 -11.27 14.68 -11.73
C LEU A 39 -10.87 16.14 -11.49
N GLU A 40 -11.81 17.08 -11.53
CA GLU A 40 -11.53 18.49 -11.25
C GLU A 40 -10.98 18.68 -9.83
N ARG A 41 -11.64 18.07 -8.85
CA ARG A 41 -11.17 18.07 -7.46
C ARG A 41 -9.82 17.38 -7.30
N LEU A 42 -9.55 16.34 -8.09
CA LEU A 42 -8.28 15.62 -8.04
C LEU A 42 -7.12 16.55 -8.44
N VAL A 43 -7.29 17.36 -9.47
CA VAL A 43 -6.29 18.34 -9.91
C VAL A 43 -5.92 19.29 -8.77
N ASP A 44 -6.91 19.87 -8.08
CA ASP A 44 -6.69 20.75 -6.93
C ASP A 44 -5.98 20.04 -5.77
N VAL A 45 -6.38 18.79 -5.50
CA VAL A 45 -5.76 17.97 -4.44
C VAL A 45 -4.29 17.72 -4.76
N VAL A 46 -3.96 17.33 -6.00
CA VAL A 46 -2.58 17.07 -6.44
C VAL A 46 -1.74 18.35 -6.37
N ALA A 47 -2.26 19.48 -6.82
CA ALA A 47 -1.56 20.78 -6.75
C ALA A 47 -1.20 21.11 -5.30
N ARG A 48 -2.13 21.02 -4.37
CA ARG A 48 -1.90 21.28 -2.94
C ARG A 48 -0.94 20.28 -2.30
N ILE A 49 -0.94 19.02 -2.73
CA ILE A 49 0.04 18.02 -2.29
C ILE A 49 1.44 18.44 -2.77
N ALA A 50 1.59 18.80 -4.04
CA ALA A 50 2.87 19.24 -4.59
C ALA A 50 3.38 20.53 -3.88
N GLU A 51 2.53 21.52 -3.67
CA GLU A 51 2.84 22.76 -2.95
C GLU A 51 3.28 22.52 -1.50
N SER A 52 2.82 21.46 -0.86
CA SER A 52 3.21 21.10 0.51
C SER A 52 4.66 20.68 0.64
N GLY A 53 5.32 20.41 -0.49
CA GLY A 53 6.70 19.94 -0.53
C GLY A 53 6.89 18.50 -0.08
N ILE A 54 5.83 17.69 -0.06
CA ILE A 54 5.92 16.24 0.20
C ILE A 54 6.82 15.56 -0.83
N ASP A 55 7.51 14.49 -0.45
CA ASP A 55 8.53 13.89 -1.31
C ASP A 55 7.93 13.02 -2.43
N ALA A 56 6.80 12.33 -2.17
CA ALA A 56 6.15 11.51 -3.20
C ALA A 56 4.66 11.26 -2.93
N VAL A 57 3.96 10.84 -3.98
CA VAL A 57 2.58 10.30 -3.90
C VAL A 57 2.53 8.84 -4.30
N LEU A 58 1.76 8.04 -3.57
CA LEU A 58 1.47 6.66 -3.93
C LEU A 58 0.11 6.61 -4.63
N VAL A 59 0.07 6.09 -5.85
CA VAL A 59 -1.14 6.05 -6.68
C VAL A 59 -1.55 4.61 -7.01
N GLN A 60 -2.84 4.41 -7.28
CA GLN A 60 -3.41 3.15 -7.77
C GLN A 60 -3.87 3.26 -9.21
N ASP A 61 -4.41 4.40 -9.58
CA ASP A 61 -5.09 4.66 -10.84
C ASP A 61 -4.13 5.30 -11.85
N PHE A 62 -4.06 4.75 -13.05
CA PHE A 62 -3.20 5.28 -14.12
C PHE A 62 -3.58 6.72 -14.54
N GLY A 63 -4.88 7.05 -14.51
CA GLY A 63 -5.36 8.41 -14.78
C GLY A 63 -4.88 9.38 -13.70
N VAL A 64 -4.87 8.96 -12.43
CA VAL A 64 -4.31 9.75 -11.32
C VAL A 64 -2.81 9.99 -11.51
N ALA A 65 -2.04 8.97 -11.94
CA ALA A 65 -0.61 9.12 -12.23
C ALA A 65 -0.38 10.17 -13.34
N ARG A 66 -1.14 10.10 -14.44
CA ARG A 66 -1.07 11.07 -15.55
C ARG A 66 -1.41 12.50 -15.10
N ILE A 67 -2.46 12.65 -14.31
CA ILE A 67 -2.86 13.96 -13.79
C ILE A 67 -1.79 14.48 -12.83
N ALA A 68 -1.24 13.65 -11.95
CA ALA A 68 -0.19 14.07 -11.03
C ALA A 68 1.05 14.56 -11.79
N ARG A 69 1.47 13.85 -12.83
CA ARG A 69 2.58 14.25 -13.69
C ARG A 69 2.30 15.55 -14.46
N ALA A 70 1.08 15.73 -14.97
CA ALA A 70 0.69 16.94 -15.69
C ALA A 70 0.62 18.17 -14.77
N VAL A 71 0.22 17.99 -13.51
CA VAL A 71 0.12 19.08 -12.52
C VAL A 71 1.50 19.48 -11.99
N CYS A 72 2.38 18.51 -11.73
CA CYS A 72 3.72 18.75 -11.21
C CYS A 72 4.70 17.69 -11.73
N SER A 73 5.56 18.10 -12.67
CA SER A 73 6.58 17.23 -13.28
C SER A 73 7.62 16.73 -12.29
N GLU A 74 7.89 17.49 -11.23
CA GLU A 74 8.92 17.18 -10.23
C GLU A 74 8.41 16.27 -9.09
N LEU A 75 7.09 16.06 -8.98
CA LEU A 75 6.53 15.23 -7.94
C LEU A 75 6.85 13.74 -8.20
N GLU A 76 7.54 13.09 -7.26
CA GLU A 76 7.76 11.64 -7.35
C GLU A 76 6.43 10.88 -7.25
N ILE A 77 6.24 9.92 -8.16
CA ILE A 77 5.05 9.08 -8.23
C ILE A 77 5.46 7.64 -7.98
N HIS A 78 4.87 7.00 -6.97
CA HIS A 78 5.09 5.59 -6.67
C HIS A 78 3.81 4.79 -6.95
N ALA A 79 3.95 3.61 -7.55
CA ALA A 79 2.85 2.66 -7.69
C ALA A 79 2.53 2.03 -6.34
N SER A 80 1.27 2.09 -5.93
CA SER A 80 0.77 1.37 -4.75
C SER A 80 0.62 -0.13 -5.06
N THR A 81 0.63 -0.99 -4.03
CA THR A 81 0.22 -2.40 -4.16
C THR A 81 -1.12 -2.55 -4.86
N GLN A 82 -2.03 -1.59 -4.69
CA GLN A 82 -3.37 -1.60 -5.27
C GLN A 82 -3.39 -1.36 -6.79
N MET A 83 -2.27 -0.96 -7.40
CA MET A 83 -2.13 -0.90 -8.86
C MET A 83 -1.98 -2.30 -9.48
N SER A 84 -1.78 -3.34 -8.63
CA SER A 84 -1.70 -4.76 -9.02
C SER A 84 -0.59 -5.06 -10.03
N LEU A 85 0.57 -4.42 -9.88
CA LEU A 85 1.73 -4.68 -10.72
C LEU A 85 2.45 -5.95 -10.24
N THR A 86 2.12 -7.08 -10.84
CA THR A 86 2.54 -8.42 -10.42
C THR A 86 3.59 -9.05 -11.32
N SER A 87 3.99 -8.39 -12.41
CA SER A 87 5.00 -8.89 -13.35
C SER A 87 5.82 -7.74 -13.93
N ALA A 88 6.95 -8.05 -14.55
CA ALA A 88 7.79 -7.07 -15.21
C ALA A 88 7.07 -6.36 -16.36
N GLU A 89 6.19 -7.08 -17.07
CA GLU A 89 5.41 -6.53 -18.19
C GLU A 89 4.41 -5.47 -17.68
N THR A 90 3.76 -5.71 -16.54
CA THR A 90 2.87 -4.71 -15.95
C THR A 90 3.64 -3.51 -15.39
N ILE A 91 4.86 -3.72 -14.89
CA ILE A 91 5.75 -2.64 -14.43
C ILE A 91 6.24 -1.79 -15.59
N ALA A 92 6.47 -2.37 -16.78
CA ALA A 92 6.84 -1.60 -17.97
C ALA A 92 5.79 -0.52 -18.31
N VAL A 93 4.50 -0.78 -18.07
CA VAL A 93 3.45 0.24 -18.23
C VAL A 93 3.61 1.37 -17.21
N ALA A 94 4.10 1.08 -16.01
CA ALA A 94 4.39 2.10 -15.00
C ALA A 94 5.59 2.98 -15.40
N GLU A 95 6.59 2.43 -16.10
CA GLU A 95 7.71 3.20 -16.67
C GLU A 95 7.22 4.26 -17.67
N GLU A 96 6.26 3.92 -18.53
CA GLU A 96 5.65 4.87 -19.48
C GLU A 96 4.92 6.03 -18.82
N LEU A 97 4.59 5.90 -17.54
CA LEU A 97 3.94 6.93 -16.72
C LEU A 97 4.90 7.69 -15.81
N ASP A 98 6.21 7.53 -16.00
CA ASP A 98 7.26 8.11 -15.16
C ASP A 98 7.09 7.76 -13.66
N ILE A 99 6.61 6.55 -13.36
CA ILE A 99 6.55 6.04 -12.01
C ILE A 99 7.97 5.64 -11.58
N SER A 100 8.43 6.22 -10.48
CA SER A 100 9.82 6.10 -10.01
C SER A 100 10.04 4.97 -9.02
N ARG A 101 8.96 4.32 -8.53
CA ARG A 101 9.01 3.20 -7.58
C ARG A 101 7.76 2.36 -7.63
N VAL A 102 7.90 1.06 -7.45
CA VAL A 102 6.76 0.14 -7.36
C VAL A 102 6.73 -0.55 -6.01
N VAL A 103 5.63 -0.38 -5.27
CA VAL A 103 5.32 -1.21 -4.11
C VAL A 103 4.67 -2.48 -4.62
N VAL A 104 5.41 -3.58 -4.62
CA VAL A 104 4.88 -4.85 -5.14
C VAL A 104 3.77 -5.41 -4.26
N PRO A 105 2.78 -6.12 -4.85
CA PRO A 105 1.72 -6.77 -4.11
C PRO A 105 2.22 -7.76 -3.06
N ARG A 106 1.48 -7.89 -1.95
CA ARG A 106 1.86 -8.74 -0.81
C ARG A 106 1.72 -10.23 -1.05
N GLU A 107 1.01 -10.61 -2.09
CA GLU A 107 0.80 -11.98 -2.52
C GLU A 107 2.00 -12.60 -3.26
N LEU A 108 2.98 -11.78 -3.65
CA LEU A 108 4.17 -12.25 -4.34
C LEU A 108 5.18 -12.90 -3.39
N SER A 109 5.67 -14.07 -3.79
CA SER A 109 6.80 -14.74 -3.14
C SER A 109 8.13 -14.06 -3.45
N VAL A 110 9.15 -14.31 -2.63
CA VAL A 110 10.53 -13.80 -2.88
C VAL A 110 11.06 -14.26 -4.25
N VAL A 111 10.68 -15.46 -4.70
CA VAL A 111 11.08 -16.00 -6.01
C VAL A 111 10.46 -15.18 -7.16
N GLU A 112 9.20 -14.78 -7.04
CA GLU A 112 8.53 -13.93 -8.04
C GLU A 112 9.07 -12.52 -8.01
N ILE A 113 9.33 -11.95 -6.82
CA ILE A 113 9.95 -10.64 -6.66
C ILE A 113 11.33 -10.61 -7.32
N ARG A 114 12.12 -11.68 -7.18
CA ARG A 114 13.43 -11.82 -7.85
C ARG A 114 13.30 -11.74 -9.37
N LYS A 115 12.36 -12.50 -9.96
CA LYS A 115 12.12 -12.48 -11.42
C LYS A 115 11.75 -11.08 -11.92
N ILE A 116 10.94 -10.36 -11.14
CA ILE A 116 10.57 -8.98 -11.46
C ILE A 116 11.80 -8.07 -11.37
N ALA A 117 12.58 -8.15 -10.29
CA ALA A 117 13.75 -7.31 -10.07
C ALA A 117 14.84 -7.52 -11.16
N GLU A 118 14.97 -8.73 -11.68
CA GLU A 118 15.91 -9.06 -12.77
C GLU A 118 15.46 -8.45 -14.13
N ALA A 119 14.17 -8.18 -14.29
CA ALA A 119 13.57 -7.75 -15.55
C ALA A 119 13.14 -6.27 -15.59
N THR A 120 13.20 -5.54 -14.48
CA THR A 120 12.88 -4.10 -14.41
C THR A 120 14.04 -3.29 -13.86
N LYS A 121 14.08 -2.01 -14.24
CA LYS A 121 15.00 -1.02 -13.65
C LYS A 121 14.34 -0.18 -12.56
N ILE A 122 13.01 -0.23 -12.45
CA ILE A 122 12.29 0.52 -11.43
C ILE A 122 12.59 -0.10 -10.06
N PRO A 123 13.01 0.71 -9.07
CA PRO A 123 13.22 0.25 -7.71
C PRO A 123 11.96 -0.36 -7.10
N LEU A 124 12.10 -1.52 -6.46
CA LEU A 124 11.00 -2.22 -5.81
C LEU A 124 10.94 -1.91 -4.31
N GLU A 125 9.72 -1.82 -3.79
CA GLU A 125 9.41 -1.71 -2.37
C GLU A 125 8.52 -2.89 -1.95
N VAL A 126 8.84 -3.53 -0.82
CA VAL A 126 8.21 -4.77 -0.36
C VAL A 126 7.69 -4.62 1.07
N PHE A 127 6.46 -5.05 1.32
CA PHE A 127 5.96 -5.19 2.70
C PHE A 127 6.64 -6.37 3.39
N ILE A 128 7.17 -6.13 4.59
CA ILE A 128 7.85 -7.13 5.41
C ILE A 128 7.19 -7.38 6.77
N HIS A 129 6.25 -6.52 7.19
CA HIS A 129 5.63 -6.67 8.49
C HIS A 129 4.22 -6.07 8.54
N GLY A 130 3.36 -6.71 9.33
CA GLY A 130 2.03 -6.26 9.70
C GLY A 130 0.92 -6.94 8.92
N ALA A 131 -0.26 -6.33 8.89
CA ALA A 131 -1.47 -6.96 8.39
C ALA A 131 -1.38 -7.38 6.92
N LEU A 132 -1.71 -8.64 6.65
CA LEU A 132 -1.91 -9.16 5.30
C LEU A 132 -3.37 -8.94 4.84
N CYS A 133 -3.56 -8.89 3.53
CA CYS A 133 -4.87 -8.91 2.89
C CYS A 133 -5.19 -10.31 2.37
N VAL A 134 -6.44 -10.78 2.53
CA VAL A 134 -6.89 -12.06 2.00
C VAL A 134 -7.13 -12.00 0.49
N ALA A 135 -7.45 -10.82 -0.04
CA ALA A 135 -7.68 -10.59 -1.46
C ALA A 135 -6.39 -10.21 -2.18
N TYR A 136 -6.34 -10.45 -3.48
CA TYR A 136 -5.33 -9.84 -4.34
C TYR A 136 -5.37 -8.32 -4.22
N SER A 137 -4.19 -7.72 -4.22
CA SER A 137 -4.03 -6.27 -4.05
C SER A 137 -4.80 -5.51 -5.14
N GLY A 138 -5.64 -4.55 -4.74
CA GLY A 138 -6.46 -3.77 -5.67
C GLY A 138 -7.72 -4.47 -6.20
N GLN A 139 -7.99 -5.73 -5.83
CA GLN A 139 -9.07 -6.56 -6.38
C GLN A 139 -10.12 -6.99 -5.33
N CYS A 140 -10.23 -6.27 -4.21
CA CYS A 140 -11.16 -6.64 -3.14
C CYS A 140 -12.56 -6.07 -3.37
N LEU A 141 -13.55 -6.94 -3.53
CA LEU A 141 -14.97 -6.60 -3.61
C LEU A 141 -15.76 -6.94 -2.33
N THR A 142 -15.14 -7.64 -1.36
CA THR A 142 -15.82 -8.15 -0.17
C THR A 142 -16.49 -7.05 0.66
N SER A 143 -15.78 -5.94 0.90
CA SER A 143 -16.33 -4.80 1.66
C SER A 143 -17.51 -4.14 0.98
N GLU A 144 -17.54 -4.14 -0.33
CA GLU A 144 -18.61 -3.54 -1.16
C GLU A 144 -19.84 -4.45 -1.15
N SER A 145 -19.65 -5.76 -1.33
CA SER A 145 -20.72 -6.75 -1.30
C SER A 145 -21.45 -6.81 0.05
N LEU A 146 -20.71 -6.71 1.16
CA LEU A 146 -21.28 -6.84 2.52
C LEU A 146 -21.79 -5.53 3.13
N GLY A 147 -21.45 -4.38 2.58
CA GLY A 147 -21.81 -3.11 3.21
C GLY A 147 -21.69 -1.88 2.33
N GLY A 148 -21.62 -2.03 1.01
CA GLY A 148 -21.59 -0.93 0.05
C GLY A 148 -20.34 -0.04 0.12
N ARG A 149 -19.27 -0.46 0.85
CA ARG A 149 -18.04 0.30 1.02
C ARG A 149 -16.92 -0.32 0.18
N SER A 150 -16.41 0.41 -0.80
CA SER A 150 -15.34 -0.09 -1.66
C SER A 150 -13.97 -0.03 -1.00
N ALA A 151 -13.33 -1.19 -0.84
CA ALA A 151 -11.95 -1.27 -0.36
C ALA A 151 -10.98 -0.60 -1.35
N ASN A 152 -11.26 -0.70 -2.66
CA ASN A 152 -10.46 -0.09 -3.72
C ASN A 152 -10.60 1.44 -3.76
N ARG A 153 -11.58 1.98 -3.03
CA ARG A 153 -11.73 3.42 -2.80
C ARG A 153 -11.34 3.85 -1.38
N GLY A 154 -10.50 3.06 -0.71
CA GLY A 154 -9.97 3.37 0.61
C GLY A 154 -10.95 3.16 1.78
N GLN A 155 -12.10 2.51 1.55
CA GLN A 155 -13.16 2.30 2.55
C GLN A 155 -13.25 0.84 2.99
N CYS A 156 -12.13 0.13 3.07
CA CYS A 156 -12.10 -1.26 3.52
C CYS A 156 -12.81 -1.43 4.88
N ALA A 157 -13.83 -2.30 4.92
CA ALA A 157 -14.57 -2.64 6.12
C ALA A 157 -13.82 -3.63 7.01
N GLN A 158 -12.78 -4.28 6.49
CA GLN A 158 -12.10 -5.42 7.11
C GLN A 158 -13.06 -6.60 7.37
N ALA A 159 -14.01 -6.84 6.47
CA ALA A 159 -14.97 -7.93 6.56
C ALA A 159 -14.26 -9.28 6.73
N CYS A 160 -13.13 -9.50 6.04
CA CYS A 160 -12.31 -10.73 6.21
C CYS A 160 -11.78 -10.96 7.64
N ARG A 161 -11.89 -9.97 8.54
CA ARG A 161 -11.47 -10.05 9.96
C ARG A 161 -12.64 -10.27 10.92
N LEU A 162 -13.82 -10.52 10.39
CA LEU A 162 -15.01 -10.85 11.18
C LEU A 162 -15.09 -12.37 11.43
N PRO A 163 -15.80 -12.79 12.49
CA PRO A 163 -16.15 -14.19 12.65
C PRO A 163 -17.13 -14.63 11.55
N TYR A 164 -17.03 -15.88 11.12
CA TYR A 164 -17.88 -16.50 10.11
C TYR A 164 -18.30 -17.88 10.57
N GLU A 165 -19.51 -18.30 10.19
CA GLU A 165 -20.01 -19.65 10.27
C GLU A 165 -19.76 -20.38 8.94
N LEU A 166 -19.49 -21.68 9.00
CA LEU A 166 -19.30 -22.50 7.81
C LEU A 166 -20.55 -23.31 7.53
N ILE A 167 -21.21 -23.05 6.42
CA ILE A 167 -22.33 -23.82 5.91
C ILE A 167 -21.85 -24.69 4.74
N CYS A 168 -22.02 -26.01 4.85
CA CYS A 168 -21.67 -26.97 3.80
C CYS A 168 -22.90 -27.80 3.47
N ASP A 169 -23.32 -27.79 2.20
CA ASP A 169 -24.53 -28.49 1.72
C ASP A 169 -25.81 -28.11 2.50
N GLY A 170 -25.91 -26.83 2.88
CA GLY A 170 -27.04 -26.28 3.64
C GLY A 170 -27.07 -26.65 5.12
N GLN A 171 -26.00 -27.24 5.64
CA GLN A 171 -25.86 -27.61 7.05
C GLN A 171 -24.72 -26.82 7.70
N ASP A 172 -24.97 -26.30 8.90
CA ASP A 172 -23.96 -25.69 9.73
C ASP A 172 -22.91 -26.72 10.13
N ARG A 173 -21.63 -26.33 10.02
CA ARG A 173 -20.48 -27.14 10.46
C ARG A 173 -19.94 -26.55 11.75
N ASP A 174 -19.99 -27.37 12.80
CA ASP A 174 -19.35 -27.00 14.07
C ASP A 174 -17.83 -27.00 13.90
N LEU A 175 -17.23 -25.84 14.10
CA LEU A 175 -15.78 -25.62 14.02
C LEU A 175 -15.15 -25.42 15.40
N GLY A 176 -15.91 -25.70 16.47
CA GLY A 176 -15.49 -25.46 17.85
C GLY A 176 -15.20 -23.98 18.08
N GLU A 177 -14.01 -23.65 18.55
CA GLU A 177 -13.61 -22.25 18.84
C GLU A 177 -13.11 -21.49 17.61
N VAL A 178 -13.01 -22.12 16.43
CA VAL A 178 -12.51 -21.47 15.20
C VAL A 178 -13.57 -20.58 14.58
N GLN A 179 -13.36 -19.27 14.62
CA GLN A 179 -14.34 -18.27 14.15
C GLN A 179 -13.84 -17.40 12.97
N TYR A 180 -12.53 -17.21 12.86
CA TYR A 180 -11.94 -16.25 11.90
C TYR A 180 -11.45 -16.94 10.64
N LEU A 181 -12.38 -17.53 9.89
CA LEU A 181 -12.10 -18.41 8.75
C LEU A 181 -11.35 -17.73 7.60
N LEU A 182 -11.55 -16.44 7.40
CA LEU A 182 -10.97 -15.68 6.31
C LEU A 182 -9.80 -14.78 6.75
N SER A 183 -9.49 -14.71 8.05
CA SER A 183 -8.48 -13.80 8.56
C SER A 183 -7.08 -14.40 8.41
N PRO A 184 -6.24 -13.86 7.50
CA PRO A 184 -4.85 -14.27 7.47
C PRO A 184 -4.12 -13.81 8.72
N GLN A 185 -3.03 -14.50 9.08
CA GLN A 185 -2.08 -14.04 10.09
C GLN A 185 -1.35 -12.78 9.60
N ASP A 186 -0.80 -12.01 10.54
CA ASP A 186 0.05 -10.89 10.18
C ASP A 186 1.39 -11.38 9.60
N LEU A 187 1.92 -10.64 8.64
CA LEU A 187 3.23 -10.91 8.05
C LEU A 187 4.34 -10.63 9.08
N ALA A 188 5.30 -11.54 9.15
CA ALA A 188 6.54 -11.40 9.90
C ALA A 188 7.71 -11.84 8.99
N GLY A 189 8.11 -10.97 8.07
CA GLY A 189 9.10 -11.25 7.03
C GLY A 189 10.55 -11.14 7.46
N TYR A 190 10.86 -11.20 8.77
CA TYR A 190 12.22 -11.04 9.28
C TYR A 190 13.20 -12.04 8.66
N ALA A 191 12.82 -13.30 8.54
CA ALA A 191 13.65 -14.33 7.93
C ALA A 191 13.90 -14.15 6.42
N ALA A 192 13.07 -13.37 5.73
CA ALA A 192 13.21 -13.10 4.30
C ALA A 192 14.15 -11.90 3.99
N ILE A 193 14.61 -11.16 5.00
CA ILE A 193 15.43 -9.95 4.79
C ILE A 193 16.69 -10.25 3.98
N PRO A 194 17.51 -11.27 4.30
CA PRO A 194 18.73 -11.56 3.52
C PRO A 194 18.42 -11.83 2.04
N ASP A 195 17.34 -12.57 1.76
CA ASP A 195 16.94 -12.86 0.39
C ASP A 195 16.47 -11.61 -0.35
N LEU A 196 15.68 -10.74 0.29
CA LEU A 196 15.21 -9.48 -0.28
C LEU A 196 16.36 -8.51 -0.57
N ILE A 197 17.35 -8.44 0.31
CA ILE A 197 18.60 -7.66 0.08
C ILE A 197 19.36 -8.22 -1.12
N ASN A 198 19.54 -9.54 -1.18
CA ASN A 198 20.22 -10.21 -2.30
C ASN A 198 19.49 -10.04 -3.64
N VAL A 199 18.17 -9.88 -3.61
CA VAL A 199 17.34 -9.55 -4.79
C VAL A 199 17.54 -8.10 -5.23
N GLY A 200 18.03 -7.23 -4.36
CA GLY A 200 18.19 -5.79 -4.64
C GLY A 200 16.93 -4.98 -4.40
N VAL A 201 16.03 -5.45 -3.52
CA VAL A 201 14.88 -4.66 -3.09
C VAL A 201 15.37 -3.37 -2.43
N ALA A 202 14.87 -2.24 -2.92
CA ALA A 202 15.38 -0.93 -2.50
C ALA A 202 14.76 -0.41 -1.20
N TRP A 203 13.51 -0.78 -0.90
CA TRP A 203 12.79 -0.35 0.30
C TRP A 203 11.97 -1.49 0.92
N LEU A 204 11.94 -1.48 2.24
CA LEU A 204 11.16 -2.40 3.07
C LEU A 204 10.08 -1.62 3.82
N MET A 205 8.83 -2.07 3.74
CA MET A 205 7.67 -1.37 4.30
C MET A 205 7.05 -2.14 5.47
N ILE A 206 6.72 -1.42 6.54
CA ILE A 206 6.01 -1.92 7.72
C ILE A 206 4.60 -1.34 7.73
N GLU A 207 3.56 -2.19 7.81
CA GLU A 207 2.18 -1.74 7.99
C GLU A 207 1.92 -1.43 9.46
N GLY A 208 1.77 -0.15 9.77
CA GLY A 208 1.59 0.33 11.15
C GLY A 208 0.40 1.26 11.36
N ARG A 209 -0.49 1.40 10.37
CA ARG A 209 -1.54 2.45 10.36
C ARG A 209 -2.44 2.49 11.60
N LEU A 210 -2.86 1.37 12.14
CA LEU A 210 -3.72 1.28 13.32
C LEU A 210 -2.95 0.82 14.57
N LYS A 211 -1.64 0.89 14.52
CA LYS A 211 -0.75 0.52 15.63
C LYS A 211 -0.31 1.76 16.41
N THR A 212 0.14 1.56 17.64
CA THR A 212 0.68 2.66 18.46
C THR A 212 2.06 3.11 17.97
N ALA A 213 2.45 4.34 18.30
CA ALA A 213 3.78 4.86 17.98
C ALA A 213 4.90 3.98 18.58
N VAL A 214 4.70 3.44 19.79
CA VAL A 214 5.65 2.54 20.46
C VAL A 214 5.82 1.24 19.67
N TYR A 215 4.72 0.66 19.17
CA TYR A 215 4.77 -0.53 18.32
C TYR A 215 5.59 -0.24 17.07
N VAL A 216 5.27 0.84 16.34
CA VAL A 216 5.98 1.18 15.10
C VAL A 216 7.47 1.41 15.35
N ALA A 217 7.83 2.13 16.41
CA ALA A 217 9.21 2.38 16.78
C ALA A 217 9.98 1.09 17.11
N ASN A 218 9.39 0.18 17.88
CA ASN A 218 10.01 -1.10 18.23
C ASN A 218 10.21 -2.01 17.03
N ILE A 219 9.20 -2.16 16.20
CA ILE A 219 9.28 -2.99 14.99
C ILE A 219 10.30 -2.40 14.00
N THR A 220 10.28 -1.09 13.77
CA THR A 220 11.24 -0.44 12.89
C THR A 220 12.67 -0.64 13.38
N ARG A 221 12.93 -0.47 14.68
CA ARG A 221 14.24 -0.71 15.28
C ARG A 221 14.70 -2.16 15.10
N HIS A 222 13.80 -3.12 15.30
CA HIS A 222 14.10 -4.55 15.14
C HIS A 222 14.51 -4.89 13.69
N TYR A 223 13.73 -4.43 12.72
CA TYR A 223 14.06 -4.65 11.31
C TYR A 223 15.31 -3.86 10.87
N ARG A 224 15.52 -2.65 11.38
CA ARG A 224 16.73 -1.87 11.10
C ARG A 224 17.99 -2.62 11.53
N ALA A 225 17.99 -3.18 12.75
CA ALA A 225 19.11 -3.96 13.27
C ALA A 225 19.39 -5.26 12.49
N ALA A 226 18.41 -5.75 11.71
CA ALA A 226 18.61 -6.91 10.84
C ALA A 226 19.22 -6.55 9.46
N ILE A 227 19.17 -5.28 9.09
CA ILE A 227 19.69 -4.77 7.81
C ILE A 227 21.11 -4.24 7.97
N ASP A 228 21.42 -3.63 9.12
CA ASP A 228 22.74 -3.08 9.47
C ASP A 228 23.72 -4.20 9.85
#